data_1722514e071768c90c249f027d046c6b
#
_entry.id   1722514e071768c90c249f027d046c6b
#
_cell.length_a   1.000
_cell.length_b   1.000
_cell.length_c   1.000
_cell.angle_alpha   90.00
_cell.angle_beta   90.00
_cell.angle_gamma   90.00
#
_symmetry.space_group_name_H-M   'P 1'
#
loop_
_entity.id
_entity.type
_entity.pdbx_description
1 polymer ?
#
loop_
_entity_poly.entity_id
_entity_poly.type
_entity_poly.pdbx_seq_one_letter_code
_entity_poly.pdbx_strand_id
1 'polypeptide(L)'
;MFTIRAARDSLADLPSIETPRLSIAALRPQDAQDLRRVTDDPAITAAVDFLPTPFTVRDAEDLIRSGGRGQDRFLGVWMHDAEAGQHAAASDLVGVVGTHLRGPGAIEIGYWVGGAARGRGLAYEAVSAILELLGRRFPARIIVAECRPGNVASWGLLKKLGFRDTGEEGHRPGRRILQRG
;
A
#
# COMPACT_ATOMS: atom_id res chain seq x y z
N MET A 1 14.66 -31.28 -23.81
CA MET A 1 14.19 -29.90 -23.91
C MET A 1 13.63 -29.51 -22.52
N PHE A 2 14.42 -28.87 -21.69
CA PHE A 2 13.99 -28.50 -20.34
C PHE A 2 13.18 -27.21 -20.44
N THR A 3 11.87 -27.30 -20.22
CA THR A 3 11.01 -26.12 -20.09
C THR A 3 11.30 -25.50 -18.73
N ILE A 4 12.11 -24.44 -18.69
CA ILE A 4 12.25 -23.61 -17.51
C ILE A 4 10.90 -22.96 -17.27
N ARG A 5 10.15 -23.49 -16.32
CA ARG A 5 8.92 -22.87 -15.83
C ARG A 5 9.35 -21.57 -15.17
N ALA A 6 9.11 -20.44 -15.83
CA ALA A 6 9.36 -19.13 -15.24
C ALA A 6 8.73 -19.11 -13.84
N ALA A 7 9.53 -18.81 -12.82
CA ALA A 7 9.01 -18.66 -11.47
C ALA A 7 7.89 -17.62 -11.53
N ARG A 8 6.71 -17.94 -10.99
CA ARG A 8 5.61 -16.99 -10.94
C ARG A 8 6.04 -15.86 -10.01
N ASP A 9 5.89 -14.62 -10.46
CA ASP A 9 6.12 -13.47 -9.60
C ASP A 9 5.29 -13.59 -8.33
N SER A 10 5.91 -13.21 -7.20
CA SER A 10 5.27 -13.26 -5.89
C SER A 10 5.62 -11.99 -5.10
N LEU A 11 4.62 -11.45 -4.41
CA LEU A 11 4.77 -10.35 -3.47
C LEU A 11 4.99 -10.82 -2.03
N ALA A 12 5.01 -12.16 -1.80
CA ALA A 12 5.12 -12.71 -0.44
C ALA A 12 6.41 -12.31 0.27
N ASP A 13 7.51 -12.23 -0.49
CA ASP A 13 8.87 -12.02 0.04
C ASP A 13 9.38 -10.59 -0.23
N LEU A 14 8.50 -9.59 -0.19
CA LEU A 14 8.95 -8.20 -0.23
C LEU A 14 9.73 -7.89 1.04
N PRO A 15 10.97 -7.38 0.93
CA PRO A 15 11.77 -7.00 2.09
C PRO A 15 11.16 -5.79 2.80
N SER A 16 11.51 -5.60 4.07
CA SER A 16 11.26 -4.35 4.77
C SER A 16 12.08 -3.20 4.15
N ILE A 17 11.55 -2.00 4.27
CA ILE A 17 12.16 -0.78 3.76
C ILE A 17 12.29 0.20 4.92
N GLU A 18 13.46 0.78 5.07
CA GLU A 18 13.71 1.88 5.99
C GLU A 18 13.86 3.18 5.20
N THR A 19 13.21 4.23 5.67
CA THR A 19 13.33 5.60 5.15
C THR A 19 13.71 6.55 6.27
N PRO A 20 13.98 7.82 6.03
CA PRO A 20 14.34 8.75 7.11
C PRO A 20 13.33 8.84 8.26
N ARG A 21 12.04 8.63 8.00
CA ARG A 21 10.98 8.76 9.00
C ARG A 21 10.14 7.50 9.21
N LEU A 22 10.28 6.48 8.33
CA LEU A 22 9.35 5.36 8.28
C LEU A 22 10.08 4.02 8.19
N SER A 23 9.53 3.03 8.87
CA SER A 23 9.76 1.62 8.63
C SER A 23 8.55 1.03 7.92
N ILE A 24 8.76 0.31 6.83
CA ILE A 24 7.70 -0.27 6.00
C ILE A 24 7.94 -1.76 5.89
N ALA A 25 7.00 -2.55 6.36
CA ALA A 25 7.15 -4.01 6.38
C ALA A 25 5.79 -4.71 6.22
N ALA A 26 5.83 -6.01 5.99
CA ALA A 26 4.62 -6.81 5.96
C ALA A 26 3.91 -6.80 7.30
N LEU A 27 2.61 -6.57 7.28
CA LEU A 27 1.76 -6.70 8.45
C LEU A 27 1.74 -8.14 8.97
N ARG A 28 1.75 -8.29 10.28
CA ARG A 28 1.74 -9.56 11.01
C ARG A 28 0.51 -9.66 11.88
N PRO A 29 0.09 -10.86 12.32
CA PRO A 29 -1.11 -11.02 13.15
C PRO A 29 -1.17 -10.13 14.40
N GLN A 30 -0.03 -9.88 15.06
CA GLN A 30 0.04 -9.00 16.22
C GLN A 30 -0.26 -7.53 15.91
N ASP A 31 -0.20 -7.12 14.65
CA ASP A 31 -0.43 -5.74 14.22
C ASP A 31 -1.93 -5.44 14.02
N ALA A 32 -2.82 -6.43 14.21
CA ALA A 32 -4.25 -6.33 13.91
C ALA A 32 -4.96 -5.21 14.68
N GLN A 33 -4.63 -5.00 15.94
CA GLN A 33 -5.21 -3.95 16.77
C GLN A 33 -4.82 -2.54 16.25
N ASP A 34 -3.55 -2.35 15.91
CA ASP A 34 -3.07 -1.10 15.36
C ASP A 34 -3.60 -0.84 13.97
N LEU A 35 -3.69 -1.90 13.15
CA LEU A 35 -4.31 -1.83 11.83
C LEU A 35 -5.78 -1.41 11.93
N ARG A 36 -6.55 -1.99 12.85
CA ARG A 36 -7.91 -1.57 13.12
C ARG A 36 -7.96 -0.09 13.53
N ARG A 37 -7.11 0.33 14.48
CA ARG A 37 -7.08 1.72 14.97
C ARG A 37 -6.82 2.73 13.86
N VAL A 38 -5.92 2.41 12.93
CA VAL A 38 -5.56 3.31 11.81
C VAL A 38 -6.61 3.31 10.71
N THR A 39 -7.30 2.18 10.49
CA THR A 39 -8.18 1.95 9.33
C THR A 39 -9.65 2.27 9.63
N ASP A 40 -10.10 2.13 10.89
CA ASP A 40 -11.48 2.42 11.32
C ASP A 40 -11.75 3.93 11.37
N ASP A 41 -11.64 4.55 10.21
CA ASP A 41 -11.90 5.98 9.95
C ASP A 41 -12.86 6.04 8.75
N PRO A 42 -14.04 6.68 8.90
CA PRO A 42 -15.01 6.80 7.81
C PRO A 42 -14.45 7.39 6.52
N ALA A 43 -13.46 8.28 6.62
CA ALA A 43 -12.80 8.83 5.44
C ALA A 43 -11.93 7.79 4.70
N ILE A 44 -11.45 6.77 5.39
CA ILE A 44 -10.70 5.64 4.80
C ILE A 44 -11.67 4.60 4.26
N THR A 45 -12.61 4.13 5.10
CA THR A 45 -13.53 3.05 4.70
C THR A 45 -14.47 3.47 3.57
N ALA A 46 -14.83 4.75 3.46
CA ALA A 46 -15.57 5.27 2.31
C ALA A 46 -14.72 5.41 1.03
N ALA A 47 -13.40 5.55 1.17
CA ALA A 47 -12.49 5.70 0.02
C ALA A 47 -11.96 4.37 -0.50
N VAL A 48 -11.91 3.34 0.34
CA VAL A 48 -11.35 2.02 0.02
C VAL A 48 -12.47 0.98 0.01
N ASP A 49 -12.98 0.68 -1.17
CA ASP A 49 -14.26 -0.04 -1.38
C ASP A 49 -14.34 -1.44 -0.74
N PHE A 50 -13.22 -2.11 -0.48
CA PHE A 50 -13.21 -3.43 0.13
C PHE A 50 -13.13 -3.42 1.66
N LEU A 51 -12.99 -2.24 2.28
CA LEU A 51 -12.96 -2.13 3.73
C LEU A 51 -14.38 -1.96 4.28
N PRO A 52 -14.83 -2.81 5.22
CA PRO A 52 -16.13 -2.64 5.85
C PRO A 52 -16.18 -1.44 6.79
N THR A 53 -17.39 -0.97 7.08
CA THR A 53 -17.66 0.07 8.08
C THR A 53 -18.68 -0.47 9.08
N PRO A 54 -18.36 -0.58 10.38
CA PRO A 54 -17.05 -0.30 11.00
C PRO A 54 -15.98 -1.33 10.60
N PHE A 55 -14.71 -0.92 10.62
CA PHE A 55 -13.58 -1.83 10.42
C PHE A 55 -13.15 -2.44 11.76
N THR A 56 -13.30 -3.74 11.90
CA THR A 56 -13.07 -4.47 13.16
C THR A 56 -11.66 -5.10 13.21
N VAL A 57 -11.27 -5.60 14.39
CA VAL A 57 -10.03 -6.39 14.54
C VAL A 57 -10.07 -7.65 13.68
N ARG A 58 -11.23 -8.30 13.58
CA ARG A 58 -11.40 -9.49 12.73
C ARG A 58 -11.16 -9.16 11.25
N ASP A 59 -11.67 -8.02 10.80
CA ASP A 59 -11.40 -7.56 9.42
C ASP A 59 -9.91 -7.29 9.20
N ALA A 60 -9.23 -6.74 10.20
CA ALA A 60 -7.78 -6.53 10.17
C ALA A 60 -7.01 -7.87 10.09
N GLU A 61 -7.39 -8.87 10.88
CA GLU A 61 -6.81 -10.21 10.83
C GLU A 61 -7.03 -10.88 9.47
N ASP A 62 -8.24 -10.75 8.91
CA ASP A 62 -8.57 -11.31 7.59
C ASP A 62 -7.78 -10.62 6.48
N LEU A 63 -7.62 -9.31 6.56
CA LEU A 63 -6.81 -8.54 5.61
C LEU A 63 -5.33 -8.97 5.65
N ILE A 64 -4.75 -9.09 6.84
CA ILE A 64 -3.37 -9.56 7.04
C ILE A 64 -3.20 -10.97 6.46
N ARG A 65 -4.13 -11.86 6.74
CA ARG A 65 -4.10 -13.25 6.24
C ARG A 65 -4.21 -13.32 4.71
N SER A 66 -5.05 -12.49 4.12
CA SER A 66 -5.24 -12.44 2.66
C SER A 66 -3.96 -12.02 1.93
N GLY A 67 -3.20 -11.10 2.51
CA GLY A 67 -1.92 -10.63 1.97
C GLY A 67 -0.78 -11.64 1.97
N GLY A 68 -0.97 -12.82 2.57
CA GLY A 68 0.08 -13.87 2.64
C GLY A 68 0.16 -14.78 1.42
N ARG A 69 -0.74 -14.66 0.44
CA ARG A 69 -0.87 -15.60 -0.69
C ARG A 69 0.01 -15.27 -1.91
N GLY A 70 0.81 -14.22 -1.85
CA GLY A 70 1.76 -13.83 -2.90
C GLY A 70 1.17 -13.05 -4.08
N GLN A 71 -0.15 -12.97 -4.22
CA GLN A 71 -0.82 -12.14 -5.23
C GLN A 71 -1.09 -10.73 -4.71
N ASP A 72 -1.36 -10.61 -3.43
CA ASP A 72 -1.60 -9.38 -2.71
C ASP A 72 -0.62 -9.28 -1.55
N ARG A 73 -0.19 -8.06 -1.21
CA ARG A 73 0.61 -7.79 -0.02
C ARG A 73 0.20 -6.46 0.60
N PHE A 74 -0.09 -6.47 1.88
CA PHE A 74 -0.34 -5.27 2.65
C PHE A 74 0.88 -4.99 3.53
N LEU A 75 1.49 -3.83 3.31
CA LEU A 75 2.65 -3.36 4.04
C LEU A 75 2.20 -2.28 5.01
N GLY A 76 2.44 -2.49 6.29
CA GLY A 76 2.26 -1.46 7.29
C GLY A 76 3.34 -0.39 7.15
N VAL A 77 2.98 0.82 7.49
CA VAL A 77 3.87 1.98 7.52
C VAL A 77 3.94 2.45 8.97
N TRP A 78 5.08 2.28 9.59
CA TRP A 78 5.34 2.71 10.98
C TRP A 78 6.20 3.95 10.97
N MET A 79 5.83 4.93 11.79
CA MET A 79 6.63 6.14 11.98
C MET A 79 7.70 5.88 13.04
N HIS A 80 8.93 6.27 12.74
CA HIS A 80 10.01 6.24 13.75
C HIS A 80 9.70 7.23 14.87
N ASP A 81 9.91 6.81 16.10
CA ASP A 81 9.86 7.71 17.23
C ASP A 81 11.12 8.60 17.21
N ALA A 82 10.96 9.86 16.87
CA ALA A 82 12.09 10.81 16.72
C ALA A 82 12.86 11.05 18.04
N GLU A 83 12.27 10.65 19.19
CA GLU A 83 12.84 10.83 20.52
C GLU A 83 13.38 9.52 21.14
N ALA A 84 13.04 8.37 20.61
CA ALA A 84 13.55 7.09 21.08
C ALA A 84 14.92 6.80 20.48
N GLY A 85 15.97 7.25 21.14
CA GLY A 85 17.34 6.77 20.86
C GLY A 85 17.38 5.24 20.84
N GLN A 86 18.06 4.65 19.88
CA GLN A 86 18.45 3.24 19.59
C GLN A 86 17.74 2.04 20.28
N HIS A 87 16.71 2.26 21.10
CA HIS A 87 15.87 1.24 21.73
C HIS A 87 14.44 1.52 21.32
N ALA A 88 14.09 1.11 20.08
CA ALA A 88 12.76 1.23 19.50
C ALA A 88 11.68 0.58 20.40
N ALA A 89 11.06 1.38 21.24
CA ALA A 89 9.77 1.09 21.80
C ALA A 89 8.71 1.62 20.83
N ALA A 90 7.84 0.71 20.37
CA ALA A 90 6.57 0.94 19.67
C ALA A 90 6.55 2.11 18.66
N SER A 91 7.02 1.87 17.46
CA SER A 91 6.74 2.73 16.32
C SER A 91 5.24 2.69 16.02
N ASP A 92 4.58 3.86 15.96
CA ASP A 92 3.16 3.95 15.67
C ASP A 92 2.86 3.55 14.21
N LEU A 93 1.98 2.57 14.01
CA LEU A 93 1.42 2.29 12.69
C LEU A 93 0.60 3.51 12.25
N VAL A 94 0.99 4.12 11.13
CA VAL A 94 0.38 5.36 10.62
C VAL A 94 -0.34 5.19 9.30
N GLY A 95 -0.15 4.07 8.61
CA GLY A 95 -0.80 3.81 7.33
C GLY A 95 -0.49 2.42 6.78
N VAL A 96 -1.02 2.16 5.61
CA VAL A 96 -0.84 0.91 4.88
C VAL A 96 -0.62 1.20 3.40
N VAL A 97 0.26 0.43 2.75
CA VAL A 97 0.35 0.37 1.29
C VAL A 97 0.05 -1.06 0.84
N GLY A 98 -0.97 -1.21 0.03
CA GLY A 98 -1.32 -2.45 -0.65
C GLY A 98 -0.61 -2.55 -2.00
N THR A 99 -0.11 -3.73 -2.32
CA THR A 99 0.46 -4.08 -3.62
C THR A 99 -0.22 -5.33 -4.15
N HIS A 100 -0.61 -5.33 -5.41
CA HIS A 100 -1.46 -6.38 -5.97
C HIS A 100 -0.98 -6.75 -7.38
N LEU A 101 -0.67 -8.02 -7.61
CA LEU A 101 -0.38 -8.50 -8.96
C LEU A 101 -1.67 -8.50 -9.78
N ARG A 102 -1.64 -7.85 -10.93
CA ARG A 102 -2.77 -7.79 -11.86
C ARG A 102 -2.36 -8.42 -13.19
N GLY A 103 -2.79 -9.65 -13.36
CA GLY A 103 -2.39 -10.42 -14.53
C GLY A 103 -0.86 -10.56 -14.68
N PRO A 104 -0.35 -10.81 -15.89
CA PRO A 104 1.08 -10.99 -16.11
C PRO A 104 1.87 -9.69 -16.21
N GLY A 105 1.21 -8.56 -16.46
CA GLY A 105 1.89 -7.32 -16.87
C GLY A 105 1.84 -6.15 -15.90
N ALA A 106 1.00 -6.19 -14.86
CA ALA A 106 0.81 -5.03 -13.99
C ALA A 106 0.94 -5.34 -12.50
N ILE A 107 1.29 -4.30 -11.73
CA ILE A 107 1.15 -4.25 -10.27
C ILE A 107 0.28 -3.04 -9.95
N GLU A 108 -0.84 -3.28 -9.28
CA GLU A 108 -1.66 -2.21 -8.74
C GLU A 108 -1.18 -1.85 -7.34
N ILE A 109 -1.08 -0.55 -7.06
CA ILE A 109 -0.85 -0.05 -5.71
C ILE A 109 -2.10 0.67 -5.18
N GLY A 110 -2.31 0.55 -3.87
CA GLY A 110 -3.28 1.34 -3.13
C GLY A 110 -2.69 1.73 -1.78
N TYR A 111 -3.20 2.76 -1.15
CA TYR A 111 -2.70 3.19 0.16
C TYR A 111 -3.74 4.00 0.93
N TRP A 112 -3.58 4.01 2.24
CA TRP A 112 -4.29 4.91 3.13
C TRP A 112 -3.42 5.30 4.32
N VAL A 113 -3.70 6.46 4.89
CA VAL A 113 -2.99 7.01 6.05
C VAL A 113 -4.01 7.46 7.08
N GLY A 114 -3.81 7.10 8.32
CA GLY A 114 -4.65 7.50 9.45
C GLY A 114 -4.74 9.01 9.61
N GLY A 115 -5.87 9.49 10.14
CA GLY A 115 -6.20 10.91 10.19
C GLY A 115 -5.10 11.77 10.82
N ALA A 116 -4.53 11.35 11.96
CA ALA A 116 -3.48 12.07 12.66
C ALA A 116 -2.14 12.18 11.90
N ALA A 117 -1.92 11.32 10.90
CA ALA A 117 -0.69 11.28 10.12
C ALA A 117 -0.82 11.97 8.75
N ARG A 118 -2.02 12.44 8.38
CA ARG A 118 -2.26 13.14 7.11
C ARG A 118 -1.57 14.50 7.06
N GLY A 119 -1.32 14.99 5.85
CA GLY A 119 -0.72 16.31 5.62
C GLY A 119 0.77 16.42 5.93
N ARG A 120 1.42 15.36 6.42
CA ARG A 120 2.82 15.32 6.85
C ARG A 120 3.80 14.79 5.80
N GLY A 121 3.31 14.47 4.60
CA GLY A 121 4.12 13.90 3.51
C GLY A 121 4.49 12.42 3.68
N LEU A 122 3.96 11.73 4.71
CA LEU A 122 4.31 10.33 5.00
C LEU A 122 3.84 9.37 3.90
N ALA A 123 2.68 9.60 3.31
CA ALA A 123 2.20 8.80 2.18
C ALA A 123 3.12 8.92 0.96
N TYR A 124 3.63 10.13 0.67
CA TYR A 124 4.59 10.35 -0.41
C TYR A 124 5.88 9.56 -0.18
N GLU A 125 6.44 9.64 1.03
CA GLU A 125 7.67 8.94 1.41
C GLU A 125 7.50 7.42 1.32
N ALA A 126 6.43 6.89 1.91
CA ALA A 126 6.15 5.45 1.92
C ALA A 126 5.94 4.90 0.51
N VAL A 127 5.05 5.53 -0.27
CA VAL A 127 4.73 5.05 -1.62
C VAL A 127 5.92 5.19 -2.54
N SER A 128 6.70 6.29 -2.45
CA SER A 128 7.92 6.47 -3.24
C SER A 128 8.92 5.33 -3.02
N ALA A 129 9.18 4.97 -1.77
CA ALA A 129 10.09 3.88 -1.43
C ALA A 129 9.61 2.51 -1.94
N ILE A 130 8.29 2.26 -1.85
CA ILE A 130 7.70 1.02 -2.39
C ILE A 130 7.78 0.99 -3.91
N LEU A 131 7.52 2.10 -4.60
CA LEU A 131 7.63 2.19 -6.06
C LEU A 131 9.05 1.89 -6.56
N GLU A 132 10.06 2.36 -5.84
CA GLU A 132 11.47 2.04 -6.15
C GLU A 132 11.76 0.54 -5.95
N LEU A 133 11.28 -0.06 -4.87
CA LEU A 133 11.42 -1.49 -4.63
C LEU A 133 10.74 -2.30 -5.74
N LEU A 134 9.49 -1.97 -6.06
CA LEU A 134 8.72 -2.69 -7.09
C LEU A 134 9.36 -2.56 -8.48
N GLY A 135 9.84 -1.37 -8.84
CA GLY A 135 10.53 -1.14 -10.13
C GLY A 135 11.82 -1.95 -10.27
N ARG A 136 12.59 -2.10 -9.17
CA ARG A 136 13.80 -2.95 -9.17
C ARG A 136 13.46 -4.44 -9.22
N ARG A 137 12.43 -4.86 -8.48
CA ARG A 137 12.11 -6.29 -8.34
C ARG A 137 11.31 -6.83 -9.53
N PHE A 138 10.49 -6.01 -10.15
CA PHE A 138 9.59 -6.39 -11.23
C PHE A 138 9.72 -5.45 -12.44
N PRO A 139 10.91 -5.34 -13.06
CA PRO A 139 11.19 -4.33 -14.09
C PRO A 139 10.34 -4.49 -15.36
N ALA A 140 9.76 -5.67 -15.59
CA ALA A 140 8.89 -5.95 -16.73
C ALA A 140 7.41 -5.62 -16.49
N ARG A 141 7.05 -5.17 -15.27
CA ARG A 141 5.66 -4.85 -14.93
C ARG A 141 5.44 -3.35 -14.89
N ILE A 142 4.32 -2.92 -15.46
CA ILE A 142 3.84 -1.55 -15.27
C ILE A 142 3.24 -1.41 -13.86
N ILE A 143 3.38 -0.22 -13.29
CA ILE A 143 2.75 0.08 -11.98
C ILE A 143 1.56 0.98 -12.23
N VAL A 144 0.40 0.57 -11.71
CA VAL A 144 -0.87 1.27 -11.86
C VAL A 144 -1.50 1.56 -10.49
N ALA A 145 -2.41 2.51 -10.46
CA ALA A 145 -3.26 2.81 -9.33
C ALA A 145 -4.67 3.15 -9.82
N GLU A 146 -5.69 2.78 -9.06
CA GLU A 146 -7.05 3.24 -9.32
C GLU A 146 -7.45 4.32 -8.32
N CYS A 147 -7.89 5.46 -8.81
CA CYS A 147 -8.29 6.59 -7.98
C CYS A 147 -9.57 7.26 -8.50
N ARG A 148 -10.44 7.68 -7.58
CA ARG A 148 -11.59 8.53 -7.93
C ARG A 148 -11.07 9.94 -8.23
N PRO A 149 -11.49 10.58 -9.34
CA PRO A 149 -11.09 11.97 -9.66
C PRO A 149 -11.40 12.96 -8.53
N GLY A 150 -12.49 12.74 -7.80
CA GLY A 150 -12.87 13.55 -6.64
C GLY A 150 -12.01 13.37 -5.40
N ASN A 151 -11.15 12.34 -5.32
CA ASN A 151 -10.16 12.19 -4.26
C ASN A 151 -8.90 13.01 -4.59
N VAL A 152 -9.05 14.33 -4.43
CA VAL A 152 -8.03 15.33 -4.81
C VAL A 152 -6.67 15.07 -4.15
N ALA A 153 -6.67 14.63 -2.88
CA ALA A 153 -5.45 14.34 -2.13
C ALA A 153 -4.67 13.17 -2.74
N SER A 154 -5.36 12.04 -2.97
CA SER A 154 -4.75 10.87 -3.58
C SER A 154 -4.33 11.12 -5.03
N TRP A 155 -5.18 11.79 -5.80
CA TRP A 155 -4.90 12.16 -7.18
C TRP A 155 -3.66 13.05 -7.30
N GLY A 156 -3.55 14.07 -6.44
CA GLY A 156 -2.39 14.96 -6.39
C GLY A 156 -1.11 14.24 -5.97
N LEU A 157 -1.21 13.30 -5.02
CA LEU A 157 -0.08 12.47 -4.61
C LEU A 157 0.40 11.58 -5.77
N LEU A 158 -0.50 10.88 -6.43
CA LEU A 158 -0.15 10.02 -7.57
C LEU A 158 0.53 10.82 -8.69
N LYS A 159 0.03 12.00 -9.02
CA LYS A 159 0.69 12.89 -10.00
C LYS A 159 2.12 13.25 -9.59
N LYS A 160 2.35 13.60 -8.32
CA LYS A 160 3.69 13.90 -7.79
C LYS A 160 4.64 12.70 -7.87
N LEU A 161 4.10 11.48 -7.79
CA LEU A 161 4.84 10.22 -7.92
C LEU A 161 5.05 9.77 -9.37
N GLY A 162 4.66 10.59 -10.35
CA GLY A 162 4.88 10.33 -11.77
C GLY A 162 3.76 9.52 -12.44
N PHE A 163 2.62 9.35 -11.78
CA PHE A 163 1.47 8.71 -12.41
C PHE A 163 0.72 9.66 -13.33
N ARG A 164 0.23 9.14 -14.45
CA ARG A 164 -0.60 9.84 -15.42
C ARG A 164 -1.92 9.11 -15.61
N ASP A 165 -3.01 9.85 -15.76
CA ASP A 165 -4.31 9.29 -16.12
C ASP A 165 -4.22 8.68 -17.52
N THR A 166 -4.59 7.41 -17.65
CA THR A 166 -4.58 6.68 -18.92
C THR A 166 -5.79 7.04 -19.81
N GLY A 167 -6.80 7.64 -19.26
CA GLY A 167 -8.08 7.82 -19.93
C GLY A 167 -9.03 6.64 -19.77
N GLU A 168 -8.60 5.55 -19.14
CA GLU A 168 -9.40 4.35 -18.95
C GLU A 168 -10.16 4.37 -17.62
N GLU A 169 -11.35 3.78 -17.61
CA GLU A 169 -12.10 3.55 -16.38
C GLU A 169 -11.44 2.45 -15.55
N GLY A 170 -11.47 2.61 -14.22
CA GLY A 170 -11.00 1.59 -13.30
C GLY A 170 -11.94 0.38 -13.25
N HIS A 171 -11.45 -0.71 -12.72
CA HIS A 171 -12.26 -1.93 -12.50
C HIS A 171 -13.34 -1.71 -11.43
N ARG A 172 -13.14 -0.72 -10.55
CA ARG A 172 -14.10 -0.31 -9.51
C ARG A 172 -14.86 0.94 -9.97
N PRO A 173 -16.17 1.01 -9.72
CA PRO A 173 -17.02 2.11 -10.22
C PRO A 173 -16.50 3.50 -9.83
N GLY A 174 -16.54 4.43 -10.79
CA GLY A 174 -16.16 5.82 -10.61
C GLY A 174 -14.68 6.08 -10.40
N ARG A 175 -13.82 5.10 -10.65
CA ARG A 175 -12.36 5.24 -10.61
C ARG A 175 -11.78 5.35 -12.01
N ARG A 176 -10.58 5.91 -12.05
CA ARG A 176 -9.74 6.00 -13.26
C ARG A 176 -8.46 5.23 -13.01
N ILE A 177 -7.91 4.65 -14.07
CA ILE A 177 -6.59 4.01 -14.04
C ILE A 177 -5.53 5.09 -14.27
N LEU A 178 -4.60 5.18 -13.32
CA LEU A 178 -3.39 5.98 -13.47
C LEU A 178 -2.20 5.03 -13.59
N GLN A 179 -1.30 5.30 -14.53
CA GLN A 179 -0.11 4.50 -14.77
C GLN A 179 1.13 5.35 -14.50
N ARG A 180 2.10 4.75 -13.85
CA ARG A 180 3.43 5.36 -13.67
C ARG A 180 4.22 5.24 -14.96
N GLY A 181 4.78 6.37 -15.40
CA GLY A 181 5.67 6.43 -16.56
C GLY A 181 7.08 5.97 -16.24
#